data_1f44f6c72c1b7671f4462597f5323c1a
#
_entry.id   1f44f6c72c1b7671f4462597f5323c1a
#
_cell.length_a   1.000
_cell.length_b   1.000
_cell.length_c   1.000
_cell.angle_alpha   90.00
_cell.angle_beta   90.00
_cell.angle_gamma   90.00
#
_symmetry.space_group_name_H-M   'P 1'
#
loop_
_entity.id
_entity.type
_entity.pdbx_description
1 polymer ?
#
loop_
_entity_poly.entity_id
_entity_poly.type
_entity_poly.pdbx_seq_one_letter_code
_entity_poly.pdbx_strand_id
1 'polypeptide(L)'
;RRQRQMCIRDRYMAKREAEAKVDKVDVVPQGWGSPTEVFEHALEHERHVSRLIDELVHLASEEKDNATRDFLWGFVREQVEEEANFLNIVNLMKKAGESGILFMDAKLGERQS
;
A
#
# COMPACT_ATOMS: atom_id res chain seq x y z
N ARG A 1 -13.00 29.21 -1.80
CA ARG A 1 -12.59 28.57 -0.53
C ARG A 1 -13.43 27.35 -0.18
N ARG A 2 -14.75 27.46 -0.23
CA ARG A 2 -15.64 26.33 0.08
C ARG A 2 -15.47 25.19 -0.91
N GLN A 3 -15.39 25.49 -2.21
CA GLN A 3 -15.18 24.47 -3.23
C GLN A 3 -13.83 23.74 -3.04
N ARG A 4 -12.81 24.49 -2.69
CA ARG A 4 -11.48 23.92 -2.45
C ARG A 4 -11.48 22.98 -1.24
N GLN A 5 -12.13 23.37 -0.14
CA GLN A 5 -12.24 22.54 1.05
C GLN A 5 -13.09 21.29 0.80
N MET A 6 -14.16 21.43 0.02
CA MET A 6 -15.00 20.29 -0.36
C MET A 6 -14.22 19.30 -1.24
N CYS A 7 -13.44 19.78 -2.19
CA CYS A 7 -12.63 18.91 -3.04
C CYS A 7 -11.58 18.13 -2.23
N ILE A 8 -10.91 18.78 -1.30
CA ILE A 8 -9.93 18.12 -0.41
C ILE A 8 -10.62 17.07 0.44
N ARG A 9 -11.76 17.41 1.02
CA ARG A 9 -12.54 16.49 1.85
C ARG A 9 -13.01 15.27 1.06
N ASP A 10 -13.55 15.50 -0.12
CA ASP A 10 -14.06 14.44 -1.00
C ASP A 10 -12.94 13.48 -1.40
N ARG A 11 -11.75 13.99 -1.68
CA ARG A 11 -10.60 13.17 -2.05
C ARG A 11 -10.06 12.40 -0.86
N TYR A 12 -10.04 13.02 0.31
CA TYR A 12 -9.67 12.33 1.54
C TYR A 12 -10.62 11.16 1.82
N MET A 13 -11.93 11.39 1.64
CA MET A 13 -12.93 10.33 1.83
C MET A 13 -12.77 9.24 0.78
N ALA A 14 -12.51 9.59 -0.48
CA ALA A 14 -12.25 8.63 -1.54
C ALA A 14 -11.03 7.78 -1.24
N LYS A 15 -9.97 8.38 -0.72
CA LYS A 15 -8.78 7.66 -0.30
C LYS A 15 -9.09 6.69 0.84
N ARG A 16 -9.85 7.13 1.82
CA ARG A 16 -10.28 6.29 2.94
C ARG A 16 -11.09 5.09 2.47
N GLU A 17 -11.99 5.31 1.50
CA GLU A 17 -12.75 4.22 0.88
C GLU A 17 -11.84 3.23 0.16
N ALA A 18 -10.86 3.73 -0.59
CA ALA A 18 -9.90 2.88 -1.28
C ALA A 18 -9.09 2.05 -0.29
N GLU A 19 -8.62 2.65 0.81
CA GLU A 19 -7.92 1.94 1.86
C GLU A 19 -8.80 0.87 2.53
N ALA A 20 -10.06 1.20 2.80
CA ALA A 20 -11.00 0.25 3.40
C ALA A 20 -11.27 -0.93 2.48
N LYS A 21 -11.36 -0.70 1.16
CA LYS A 21 -11.53 -1.77 0.19
C LYS A 21 -10.30 -2.66 0.12
N VAL A 22 -9.11 -2.06 0.16
CA VAL A 22 -7.86 -2.82 0.19
C VAL A 22 -7.78 -3.65 1.46
N ASP A 23 -8.12 -3.09 2.60
CA ASP A 23 -8.12 -3.82 3.88
C ASP A 23 -9.06 -5.01 3.86
N LYS A 24 -10.23 -4.87 3.24
CA LYS A 24 -11.18 -5.98 3.08
C LYS A 24 -10.65 -7.08 2.19
N VAL A 25 -9.88 -6.73 1.19
CA VAL A 25 -9.27 -7.70 0.28
C VAL A 25 -8.07 -8.37 0.93
N ASP A 26 -7.43 -7.71 1.90
CA ASP A 26 -6.28 -8.23 2.64
C ASP A 26 -6.66 -9.34 3.64
N VAL A 27 -7.93 -9.63 3.84
CA VAL A 27 -8.32 -10.82 4.59
C VAL A 27 -7.86 -12.03 3.79
N VAL A 28 -6.84 -12.72 4.28
CA VAL A 28 -6.26 -13.88 3.62
C VAL A 28 -7.32 -14.98 3.53
N PRO A 29 -7.77 -15.38 2.33
CA PRO A 29 -8.74 -16.47 2.21
C PRO A 29 -8.12 -17.76 2.71
N GLN A 30 -8.92 -18.61 3.32
CA GLN A 30 -8.47 -19.94 3.69
C GLN A 30 -8.02 -20.69 2.44
N GLY A 31 -6.83 -21.26 2.48
CA GLY A 31 -6.27 -22.00 1.37
C GLY A 31 -5.25 -21.25 0.53
N TRP A 32 -4.90 -20.06 0.91
CA TRP A 32 -3.71 -19.41 0.35
C TRP A 32 -2.48 -20.17 0.86
N GLY A 33 -1.75 -20.73 -0.10
CA GLY A 33 -0.73 -21.72 0.20
C GLY A 33 0.42 -21.28 1.08
N SER A 34 1.48 -20.74 0.51
CA SER A 34 2.71 -20.44 1.25
C SER A 34 2.72 -19.01 1.78
N PRO A 35 3.51 -18.71 2.83
CA PRO A 35 3.73 -17.34 3.28
C PRO A 35 4.25 -16.43 2.17
N THR A 36 5.05 -16.96 1.25
CA THR A 36 5.54 -16.19 0.09
C THR A 36 4.38 -15.67 -0.77
N GLU A 37 3.40 -16.53 -1.03
CA GLU A 37 2.22 -16.12 -1.82
C GLU A 37 1.41 -15.02 -1.12
N VAL A 38 1.30 -15.08 0.20
CA VAL A 38 0.63 -14.05 0.99
C VAL A 38 1.33 -12.71 0.82
N PHE A 39 2.66 -12.69 0.93
CA PHE A 39 3.44 -11.45 0.78
C PHE A 39 3.45 -10.95 -0.66
N GLU A 40 3.45 -11.84 -1.65
CA GLU A 40 3.31 -11.46 -3.06
C GLU A 40 1.98 -10.77 -3.30
N HIS A 41 0.92 -11.31 -2.72
CA HIS A 41 -0.41 -10.72 -2.82
C HIS A 41 -0.46 -9.36 -2.13
N ALA A 42 0.14 -9.24 -0.95
CA ALA A 42 0.23 -7.96 -0.25
C ALA A 42 0.98 -6.91 -1.07
N LEU A 43 2.08 -7.30 -1.72
CA LEU A 43 2.81 -6.41 -2.62
C LEU A 43 1.94 -5.94 -3.77
N GLU A 44 1.16 -6.83 -4.36
CA GLU A 44 0.23 -6.48 -5.43
C GLU A 44 -0.81 -5.47 -4.96
N HIS A 45 -1.33 -5.63 -3.75
CA HIS A 45 -2.26 -4.68 -3.15
C HIS A 45 -1.61 -3.31 -2.92
N GLU A 46 -0.37 -3.28 -2.46
CA GLU A 46 0.36 -2.02 -2.29
C GLU A 46 0.53 -1.30 -3.64
N ARG A 47 0.82 -2.04 -4.70
CA ARG A 47 0.91 -1.48 -6.05
C ARG A 47 -0.42 -0.93 -6.53
N HIS A 48 -1.51 -1.61 -6.18
CA HIS A 48 -2.85 -1.13 -6.53
C HIS A 48 -3.16 0.20 -5.81
N VAL A 49 -2.85 0.30 -4.53
CA VAL A 49 -3.01 1.54 -3.77
C VAL A 49 -2.18 2.66 -4.38
N SER A 50 -0.95 2.36 -4.77
CA SER A 50 -0.07 3.34 -5.42
C SER A 50 -0.68 3.88 -6.71
N ARG A 51 -1.27 3.01 -7.52
CA ARG A 51 -1.95 3.44 -8.75
C ARG A 51 -3.14 4.35 -8.48
N LEU A 52 -3.93 4.04 -7.45
CA LEU A 52 -5.05 4.89 -7.04
C LEU A 52 -4.59 6.27 -6.58
N ILE A 53 -3.51 6.32 -5.80
CA ILE A 53 -2.94 7.57 -5.34
C ILE A 53 -2.41 8.38 -6.54
N ASP A 54 -1.74 7.73 -7.48
CA ASP A 54 -1.25 8.38 -8.70
C ASP A 54 -2.39 8.97 -9.53
N GLU A 55 -3.49 8.28 -9.64
CA GLU A 55 -4.69 8.80 -10.31
C GLU A 55 -5.22 10.04 -9.62
N LEU A 56 -5.25 10.06 -8.29
CA LEU A 56 -5.68 11.22 -7.52
C LEU A 56 -4.73 12.40 -7.68
N VAL A 57 -3.42 12.14 -7.69
CA VAL A 57 -2.41 13.18 -7.95
C VAL A 57 -2.61 13.79 -9.33
N HIS A 58 -2.84 12.94 -10.33
CA HIS A 58 -3.07 13.39 -11.69
C HIS A 58 -4.32 14.27 -11.78
N LEU A 59 -5.41 13.84 -11.15
CA LEU A 59 -6.65 14.63 -11.10
C LEU A 59 -6.43 15.98 -10.39
N ALA A 60 -5.73 15.98 -9.27
CA ALA A 60 -5.41 17.22 -8.57
C ALA A 60 -4.57 18.16 -9.43
N SER A 61 -3.65 17.60 -10.21
CA SER A 61 -2.82 18.38 -11.15
C SER A 61 -3.66 18.99 -12.26
N GLU A 62 -4.60 18.24 -12.83
CA GLU A 62 -5.50 18.72 -13.86
C GLU A 62 -6.38 19.87 -13.36
N GLU A 63 -6.85 19.78 -12.14
CA GLU A 63 -7.66 20.83 -11.51
C GLU A 63 -6.83 21.97 -10.96
N LYS A 64 -5.51 21.88 -11.05
CA LYS A 64 -4.57 22.89 -10.51
C LYS A 64 -4.75 23.06 -8.99
N ASP A 65 -5.13 21.99 -8.31
CA ASP A 65 -5.31 21.98 -6.87
C ASP A 65 -3.98 21.59 -6.20
N ASN A 66 -3.12 22.57 -6.04
CA ASN A 66 -1.77 22.36 -5.52
C ASN A 66 -1.76 21.91 -4.06
N ALA A 67 -2.73 22.37 -3.27
CA ALA A 67 -2.81 21.96 -1.87
C ALA A 67 -3.14 20.48 -1.74
N THR A 68 -4.09 19.97 -2.52
CA THR A 68 -4.41 18.54 -2.55
C THR A 68 -3.24 17.73 -3.09
N ARG A 69 -2.60 18.21 -4.14
CA ARG A 69 -1.44 17.54 -4.72
C ARG A 69 -0.31 17.41 -3.70
N ASP A 70 0.00 18.49 -2.98
CA ASP A 70 1.02 18.46 -1.94
C ASP A 70 0.68 17.48 -0.82
N PHE A 71 -0.57 17.49 -0.39
CA PHE A 71 -1.08 16.54 0.60
C PHE A 71 -0.88 15.08 0.14
N LEU A 72 -1.22 14.79 -1.13
CA LEU A 72 -1.10 13.46 -1.70
C LEU A 72 0.35 13.01 -1.85
N TRP A 73 1.28 13.94 -2.05
CA TRP A 73 2.71 13.61 -2.17
C TRP A 73 3.27 12.91 -0.93
N GLY A 74 2.73 13.21 0.26
CA GLY A 74 3.07 12.48 1.46
C GLY A 74 2.77 11.00 1.36
N PHE A 75 1.61 10.67 0.79
CA PHE A 75 1.20 9.28 0.58
C PHE A 75 2.01 8.60 -0.52
N VAL A 76 2.35 9.34 -1.57
CA VAL A 76 3.23 8.81 -2.63
C VAL A 76 4.55 8.35 -2.03
N ARG A 77 5.16 9.17 -1.18
CA ARG A 77 6.43 8.81 -0.52
C ARG A 77 6.27 7.57 0.38
N GLU A 78 5.19 7.50 1.15
CA GLU A 78 4.92 6.33 1.99
C GLU A 78 4.77 5.07 1.15
N GLN A 79 4.07 5.14 0.02
CA GLN A 79 3.85 3.99 -0.85
C GLN A 79 5.14 3.49 -1.49
N VAL A 80 6.06 4.39 -1.83
CA VAL A 80 7.38 3.98 -2.34
C VAL A 80 8.10 3.13 -1.30
N GLU A 81 8.06 3.52 -0.03
CA GLU A 81 8.69 2.77 1.06
C GLU A 81 7.96 1.44 1.31
N GLU A 82 6.64 1.45 1.32
CA GLU A 82 5.84 0.23 1.54
C GLU A 82 6.10 -0.81 0.44
N GLU A 83 6.08 -0.39 -0.82
CA GLU A 83 6.38 -1.30 -1.93
C GLU A 83 7.80 -1.85 -1.83
N ALA A 84 8.77 -1.01 -1.51
CA ALA A 84 10.15 -1.45 -1.38
C ALA A 84 10.31 -2.47 -0.24
N ASN A 85 9.63 -2.25 0.89
CA ASN A 85 9.68 -3.17 2.02
C ASN A 85 9.08 -4.53 1.67
N PHE A 86 7.90 -4.56 1.07
CA PHE A 86 7.26 -5.80 0.67
C PHE A 86 8.05 -6.53 -0.41
N LEU A 87 8.60 -5.79 -1.37
CA LEU A 87 9.43 -6.39 -2.41
C LEU A 87 10.67 -7.05 -1.83
N ASN A 88 11.33 -6.39 -0.88
CA ASN A 88 12.50 -6.96 -0.19
C ASN A 88 12.13 -8.24 0.55
N ILE A 89 11.01 -8.24 1.26
CA ILE A 89 10.55 -9.42 2.00
C ILE A 89 10.28 -10.57 1.03
N VAL A 90 9.56 -10.31 -0.05
CA VAL A 90 9.25 -11.35 -1.05
C VAL A 90 10.53 -11.92 -1.65
N ASN A 91 11.48 -11.05 -2.02
CA ASN A 91 12.75 -11.50 -2.60
C ASN A 91 13.57 -12.32 -1.62
N LEU A 92 13.62 -11.94 -0.36
CA LEU A 92 14.30 -12.71 0.68
C LEU A 92 13.65 -14.07 0.88
N MET A 93 12.34 -14.12 0.92
CA MET A 93 11.60 -15.38 1.05
C MET A 93 11.87 -16.33 -0.11
N LYS A 94 11.88 -15.83 -1.34
CA LYS A 94 12.16 -16.63 -2.54
C LYS A 94 13.57 -17.18 -2.52
N LYS A 95 14.54 -16.40 -2.08
CA LYS A 95 15.94 -16.83 -2.00
C LYS A 95 16.19 -17.85 -0.90
N ALA A 96 15.49 -17.70 0.21
CA ALA A 96 15.74 -18.50 1.40
C ALA A 96 15.15 -19.92 1.32
N GLY A 97 14.08 -20.12 0.54
CA GLY A 97 13.34 -21.38 0.53
C GLY A 97 12.59 -21.62 1.84
N GLU A 98 12.07 -22.83 2.04
CA GLU A 98 11.22 -23.14 3.19
C GLU A 98 11.91 -22.96 4.55
N SER A 99 13.13 -23.43 4.68
CA SER A 99 13.90 -23.31 5.93
C SER A 99 14.17 -21.85 6.26
N GLY A 100 14.42 -21.03 5.24
CA GLY A 100 14.63 -19.62 5.40
C GLY A 100 13.36 -18.88 5.76
N ILE A 101 12.20 -19.33 5.31
CA ILE A 101 10.92 -18.72 5.65
C ILE A 101 10.67 -18.77 7.17
N LEU A 102 10.95 -19.88 7.81
CA LEU A 102 10.82 -20.02 9.25
C LEU A 102 11.72 -19.05 10.00
N PHE A 103 12.94 -18.87 9.52
CA PHE A 103 13.88 -17.90 10.08
C PHE A 103 13.38 -16.45 9.90
N MET A 104 12.81 -16.14 8.74
CA MET A 104 12.26 -14.82 8.47
C MET A 104 11.05 -14.50 9.34
N ASP A 105 10.19 -15.48 9.59
CA ASP A 105 9.06 -15.33 10.50
C ASP A 105 9.51 -14.92 11.89
N ALA A 106 10.57 -15.56 12.41
CA ALA A 106 11.13 -15.21 13.70
C ALA A 106 11.64 -13.77 13.71
N LYS A 107 12.34 -13.34 12.66
CA LYS A 107 12.85 -11.97 12.55
C LYS A 107 11.75 -10.93 12.44
N LEU A 108 10.70 -11.21 11.67
CA LEU A 108 9.56 -10.32 11.55
C LEU A 108 8.82 -10.17 12.88
N GLY A 109 8.71 -11.26 13.63
CA GLY A 109 8.17 -11.23 14.98
C GLY A 109 8.98 -10.32 15.91
N GLU A 110 10.30 -10.36 15.83
CA GLU A 110 11.18 -9.46 16.59
C GLU A 110 10.96 -7.98 16.24
N ARG A 111 10.74 -7.68 14.98
CA ARG A 111 10.52 -6.29 14.54
C ARG A 111 9.18 -5.72 15.00
N GLN A 112 8.20 -6.57 15.26
CA GLN A 112 6.89 -6.17 15.72
C GLN A 112 6.79 -6.08 17.25
N SER A 113 7.72 -6.62 17.94
CA SER A 113 7.77 -6.56 19.40
C SER A 113 8.63 -5.41 19.88
#